data_664133078769de44dd06c0d23daa0225
#
_entry.id   664133078769de44dd06c0d23daa0225
#
_cell.length_a   1.000
_cell.length_b   1.000
_cell.length_c   1.000
_cell.angle_alpha   90.00
_cell.angle_beta   90.00
_cell.angle_gamma   90.00
#
_symmetry.space_group_name_H-M   'P 1'
#
loop_
_entity.id
_entity.type
_entity.pdbx_description
1 polymer ?
#
loop_
_entity_poly.entity_id
_entity_poly.type
_entity_poly.pdbx_seq_one_letter_code
_entity_poly.pdbx_strand_id
1 'polypeptide(L)'
;MLSVLDTFTGFTGLLNERWKRDLSDLIYYYKQERFHIVRLNSLVYYLGDMAWIPPIRIPQDYAQLTAQEMADLMERILREGNYTTLVLDIGDYGRDTLPLLEKCQVVYAPIREDPFSAEKMREFEEYLETTGNNAVAEKIQKIHVPMVTGGRRMEHFPQELLWGDMGDFVRSLLKGQRNLWDN
;
A
#
# COMPACT_ATOMS: atom_id res chain seq x y z
N MET A 1 -2.58 -1.03 -13.00
CA MET A 1 -2.30 -1.11 -11.55
C MET A 1 -1.71 0.21 -11.10
N LEU A 2 -2.10 0.69 -9.94
CA LEU A 2 -1.55 1.87 -9.29
C LEU A 2 -1.16 1.52 -7.86
N SER A 3 0.03 1.96 -7.42
CA SER A 3 0.47 1.81 -6.04
C SER A 3 0.38 3.15 -5.31
N VAL A 4 -0.16 3.13 -4.10
CA VAL A 4 -0.18 4.27 -3.17
C VAL A 4 0.61 3.87 -1.94
N LEU A 5 1.65 4.65 -1.67
CA LEU A 5 2.62 4.36 -0.62
C LEU A 5 2.35 5.20 0.62
N ASP A 6 2.58 4.61 1.78
CA ASP A 6 2.54 5.30 3.06
C ASP A 6 3.80 6.16 3.31
N THR A 7 3.84 6.84 4.43
CA THR A 7 5.01 7.63 4.86
C THR A 7 6.23 6.76 5.16
N PHE A 8 7.42 7.31 5.01
CA PHE A 8 8.69 6.68 5.39
C PHE A 8 8.98 5.31 4.76
N THR A 9 8.50 5.07 3.56
CA THR A 9 8.68 3.79 2.85
C THR A 9 10.15 3.47 2.49
N GLY A 10 11.04 4.46 2.55
CA GLY A 10 12.41 4.34 2.04
C GLY A 10 12.53 4.30 0.51
N PHE A 11 11.42 4.14 -0.20
CA PHE A 11 11.34 3.98 -1.63
C PHE A 11 11.97 5.16 -2.41
N THR A 12 11.69 6.37 -1.96
CA THR A 12 12.26 7.61 -2.55
C THR A 12 13.78 7.67 -2.44
N GLY A 13 14.33 7.19 -1.33
CA GLY A 13 15.79 7.12 -1.13
C GLY A 13 16.45 6.09 -2.04
N LEU A 14 15.78 4.95 -2.27
CA LEU A 14 16.29 3.89 -3.14
C LEU A 14 16.26 4.28 -4.62
N LEU A 15 15.25 5.04 -5.04
CA LEU A 15 15.16 5.53 -6.43
C LEU A 15 16.08 6.70 -6.73
N ASN A 16 16.68 7.34 -5.70
CA ASN A 16 17.51 8.54 -5.83
C ASN A 16 16.83 9.67 -6.64
N GLU A 17 15.51 9.75 -6.56
CA GLU A 17 14.70 10.74 -7.25
C GLU A 17 14.04 11.72 -6.27
N ARG A 18 13.79 12.94 -6.72
CA ARG A 18 13.05 13.95 -5.96
C ARG A 18 11.70 14.19 -6.61
N TRP A 19 10.65 13.92 -5.86
CA TRP A 19 9.28 14.15 -6.28
C TRP A 19 8.88 15.59 -6.00
N LYS A 20 8.24 16.23 -6.98
CA LYS A 20 7.68 17.58 -6.81
C LYS A 20 6.32 17.56 -6.12
N ARG A 21 5.57 16.50 -6.33
CA ARG A 21 4.21 16.29 -5.83
C ARG A 21 4.09 14.91 -5.20
N ASP A 22 3.19 14.78 -4.25
CA ASP A 22 2.95 13.54 -3.53
C ASP A 22 1.46 13.38 -3.17
N LEU A 23 1.14 12.39 -2.35
CA LEU A 23 -0.24 12.11 -1.95
C LEU A 23 -0.90 13.28 -1.21
N SER A 24 -0.13 14.17 -0.54
CA SER A 24 -0.70 15.35 0.11
C SER A 24 -1.35 16.33 -0.88
N ASP A 25 -0.79 16.49 -2.07
CA ASP A 25 -1.41 17.29 -3.13
C ASP A 25 -2.76 16.71 -3.56
N LEU A 26 -2.87 15.38 -3.62
CA LEU A 26 -4.12 14.71 -3.98
C LEU A 26 -5.17 14.88 -2.90
N ILE A 27 -4.79 14.74 -1.63
CA ILE A 27 -5.65 15.03 -0.47
C ILE A 27 -6.15 16.47 -0.53
N TYR A 28 -5.29 17.41 -0.80
CA TYR A 28 -5.67 18.81 -0.95
C TYR A 28 -6.73 19.00 -2.05
N TYR A 29 -6.54 18.42 -3.24
CA TYR A 29 -7.54 18.51 -4.30
C TYR A 29 -8.85 17.83 -3.95
N TYR A 30 -8.79 16.71 -3.23
CA TYR A 30 -9.99 16.02 -2.74
C TYR A 30 -10.79 16.91 -1.77
N LYS A 31 -10.14 17.50 -0.78
CA LYS A 31 -10.79 18.40 0.21
C LYS A 31 -11.37 19.67 -0.40
N GLN A 32 -10.81 20.13 -1.50
CA GLN A 32 -11.33 21.30 -2.24
C GLN A 32 -12.42 20.93 -3.25
N GLU A 33 -12.88 19.67 -3.26
CA GLU A 33 -13.84 19.16 -4.26
C GLU A 33 -13.36 19.34 -5.72
N ARG A 34 -12.05 19.43 -5.91
CA ARG A 34 -11.38 19.64 -7.20
C ARG A 34 -10.65 18.40 -7.71
N PHE A 35 -10.97 17.25 -7.12
CA PHE A 35 -10.44 15.98 -7.62
C PHE A 35 -10.93 15.75 -9.05
N HIS A 36 -9.99 15.50 -9.94
CA HIS A 36 -10.26 15.22 -11.35
C HIS A 36 -9.14 14.38 -11.93
N ILE A 37 -9.43 13.55 -12.93
CA ILE A 37 -8.46 12.64 -13.56
C ILE A 37 -7.16 13.35 -14.03
N VAL A 38 -7.26 14.55 -14.56
CA VAL A 38 -6.08 15.33 -14.98
C VAL A 38 -5.16 15.65 -13.78
N ARG A 39 -5.76 15.92 -12.61
CA ARG A 39 -5.00 16.14 -11.37
C ARG A 39 -4.34 14.86 -10.90
N LEU A 40 -5.09 13.75 -10.87
CA LEU A 40 -4.55 12.44 -10.54
C LEU A 40 -3.36 12.11 -11.44
N ASN A 41 -3.51 12.20 -12.75
CA ASN A 41 -2.44 11.88 -13.71
C ASN A 41 -1.21 12.78 -13.55
N SER A 42 -1.37 14.01 -13.04
CA SER A 42 -0.23 14.91 -12.76
C SER A 42 0.56 14.53 -11.49
N LEU A 43 0.06 13.59 -10.70
CA LEU A 43 0.64 13.11 -9.44
C LEU A 43 1.18 11.68 -9.54
N VAL A 44 0.82 10.99 -10.62
CA VAL A 44 1.28 9.63 -10.87
C VAL A 44 2.66 9.66 -11.52
N TYR A 45 3.57 8.92 -10.93
CA TYR A 45 4.91 8.66 -11.46
C TYR A 45 4.99 7.23 -11.97
N TYR A 46 5.95 6.97 -12.82
CA TYR A 46 6.14 5.66 -13.42
C TYR A 46 7.56 5.15 -13.16
N LEU A 47 7.64 3.87 -12.81
CA LEU A 47 8.87 3.13 -12.70
C LEU A 47 8.73 1.87 -13.56
N GLY A 48 9.23 1.92 -14.80
CA GLY A 48 8.87 0.94 -15.81
C GLY A 48 7.35 0.95 -16.02
N ASP A 49 6.71 -0.22 -15.89
CA ASP A 49 5.26 -0.38 -16.05
C ASP A 49 4.47 -0.13 -14.74
N MET A 50 5.16 0.14 -13.64
CA MET A 50 4.52 0.41 -12.36
C MET A 50 4.15 1.89 -12.25
N ALA A 51 2.85 2.18 -12.20
CA ALA A 51 2.34 3.49 -11.83
C ALA A 51 2.27 3.61 -10.30
N TRP A 52 2.65 4.74 -9.75
CA TRP A 52 2.60 4.96 -8.31
C TRP A 52 2.46 6.44 -7.94
N ILE A 53 1.93 6.68 -6.73
CA ILE A 53 1.83 8.00 -6.12
C ILE A 53 2.87 8.05 -4.99
N PRO A 54 3.75 9.06 -4.99
CA PRO A 54 4.75 9.22 -3.94
C PRO A 54 4.11 9.36 -2.56
N PRO A 55 4.76 8.81 -1.52
CA PRO A 55 4.29 8.89 -0.16
C PRO A 55 4.25 10.34 0.34
N ILE A 56 3.37 10.62 1.29
CA ILE A 56 3.32 11.90 1.99
C ILE A 56 4.65 12.11 2.72
N ARG A 57 5.25 13.29 2.52
CA ARG A 57 6.49 13.68 3.19
C ARG A 57 6.27 14.16 4.62
N ILE A 58 5.11 14.72 4.89
CA ILE A 58 4.71 15.27 6.18
C ILE A 58 3.55 14.42 6.71
N PRO A 59 3.76 13.51 7.69
CA PRO A 59 2.71 12.61 8.17
C PRO A 59 1.45 13.31 8.65
N GLN A 60 1.59 14.53 9.18
CA GLN A 60 0.47 15.36 9.64
C GLN A 60 -0.54 15.70 8.54
N ASP A 61 -0.13 15.64 7.27
CA ASP A 61 -1.05 15.89 6.14
C ASP A 61 -2.12 14.80 6.03
N TYR A 62 -1.85 13.60 6.53
CA TYR A 62 -2.88 12.56 6.64
C TYR A 62 -4.02 12.96 7.58
N ALA A 63 -3.74 13.74 8.63
CA ALA A 63 -4.77 14.18 9.57
C ALA A 63 -5.83 15.10 8.95
N GLN A 64 -5.64 15.52 7.69
CA GLN A 64 -6.65 16.28 6.95
C GLN A 64 -7.83 15.42 6.49
N LEU A 65 -7.67 14.09 6.47
CA LEU A 65 -8.72 13.14 6.12
C LEU A 65 -9.06 12.24 7.31
N THR A 66 -10.34 11.96 7.48
CA THR A 66 -10.78 10.82 8.27
C THR A 66 -10.43 9.52 7.55
N ALA A 67 -10.43 8.41 8.26
CA ALA A 67 -10.21 7.09 7.68
C ALA A 67 -11.23 6.77 6.56
N GLN A 68 -12.49 7.15 6.75
CA GLN A 68 -13.54 6.97 5.75
C GLN A 68 -13.28 7.82 4.49
N GLU A 69 -12.94 9.09 4.67
CA GLU A 69 -12.60 9.97 3.52
C GLU A 69 -11.39 9.46 2.74
N MET A 70 -10.42 8.86 3.43
CA MET A 70 -9.27 8.22 2.77
C MET A 70 -9.71 7.01 1.95
N ALA A 71 -10.58 6.16 2.51
CA ALA A 71 -11.13 5.01 1.80
C ALA A 71 -11.93 5.45 0.56
N ASP A 72 -12.76 6.48 0.69
CA ASP A 72 -13.53 7.04 -0.42
C ASP A 72 -12.62 7.65 -1.51
N LEU A 73 -11.52 8.30 -1.10
CA LEU A 73 -10.51 8.81 -2.03
C LEU A 73 -9.84 7.66 -2.81
N MET A 74 -9.50 6.55 -2.15
CA MET A 74 -8.90 5.38 -2.82
C MET A 74 -9.87 4.76 -3.84
N GLU A 75 -11.13 4.58 -3.49
CA GLU A 75 -12.16 4.12 -4.43
C GLU A 75 -12.32 5.08 -5.62
N ARG A 76 -12.28 6.37 -5.36
CA ARG A 76 -12.37 7.39 -6.40
C ARG A 76 -11.18 7.36 -7.35
N ILE A 77 -9.98 7.19 -6.83
CA ILE A 77 -8.76 6.99 -7.63
C ILE A 77 -8.91 5.79 -8.56
N LEU A 78 -9.37 4.66 -8.04
CA LEU A 78 -9.55 3.44 -8.81
C LEU A 78 -10.55 3.66 -9.96
N ARG A 79 -11.72 4.21 -9.64
CA ARG A 79 -12.81 4.41 -10.59
C ARG A 79 -12.49 5.47 -11.65
N GLU A 80 -12.03 6.65 -11.24
CA GLU A 80 -11.78 7.78 -12.15
C GLU A 80 -10.43 7.66 -12.87
N GLY A 81 -9.47 6.96 -12.27
CA GLY A 81 -8.16 6.70 -12.86
C GLY A 81 -8.15 5.57 -13.89
N ASN A 82 -9.27 4.85 -14.05
CA ASN A 82 -9.38 3.69 -14.91
C ASN A 82 -8.30 2.62 -14.60
N TYR A 83 -7.99 2.45 -13.31
CA TYR A 83 -7.10 1.41 -12.85
C TYR A 83 -7.90 0.15 -12.52
N THR A 84 -7.41 -1.00 -12.93
CA THR A 84 -8.00 -2.30 -12.59
C THR A 84 -7.66 -2.74 -11.17
N THR A 85 -6.53 -2.26 -10.66
CA THR A 85 -6.00 -2.67 -9.36
C THR A 85 -5.34 -1.50 -8.66
N LEU A 86 -5.63 -1.35 -7.38
CA LEU A 86 -4.96 -0.43 -6.47
C LEU A 86 -4.22 -1.22 -5.40
N VAL A 87 -2.93 -0.96 -5.24
CA VAL A 87 -2.10 -1.53 -4.18
C VAL A 87 -1.83 -0.46 -3.14
N LEU A 88 -2.23 -0.72 -1.91
CA LEU A 88 -2.01 0.18 -0.78
C LEU A 88 -0.89 -0.38 0.11
N ASP A 89 0.16 0.41 0.31
CA ASP A 89 1.16 0.15 1.33
C ASP A 89 0.74 0.90 2.59
N ILE A 90 0.35 0.16 3.62
CA ILE A 90 -0.19 0.70 4.87
C ILE A 90 0.79 0.35 5.99
N GLY A 91 1.60 1.32 6.42
CA GLY A 91 2.65 1.11 7.42
C GLY A 91 2.37 1.75 8.79
N ASP A 92 1.40 2.64 8.91
CA ASP A 92 1.11 3.34 10.15
C ASP A 92 -0.08 2.73 10.90
N TYR A 93 0.23 1.99 11.96
CA TYR A 93 -0.77 1.37 12.84
C TYR A 93 -1.38 2.34 13.87
N GLY A 94 -0.89 3.59 13.95
CA GLY A 94 -1.43 4.61 14.85
C GLY A 94 -2.70 5.31 14.35
N ARG A 95 -3.11 5.02 13.10
CA ARG A 95 -4.31 5.56 12.49
C ARG A 95 -5.40 4.51 12.40
N ASP A 96 -6.65 4.96 12.39
CA ASP A 96 -7.76 4.08 12.03
C ASP A 96 -7.67 3.71 10.55
N THR A 97 -7.23 2.49 10.26
CA THR A 97 -7.09 1.95 8.92
C THR A 97 -8.22 0.99 8.54
N LEU A 98 -9.11 0.67 9.47
CA LEU A 98 -10.20 -0.31 9.24
C LEU A 98 -11.03 0.02 8.00
N PRO A 99 -11.50 1.26 7.76
CA PRO A 99 -12.27 1.58 6.57
C PRO A 99 -11.53 1.30 5.25
N LEU A 100 -10.18 1.45 5.23
CA LEU A 100 -9.37 1.07 4.08
C LEU A 100 -9.30 -0.45 3.91
N LEU A 101 -9.08 -1.19 5.00
CA LEU A 101 -9.02 -2.65 4.97
C LEU A 101 -10.36 -3.26 4.57
N GLU A 102 -11.47 -2.67 4.98
CA GLU A 102 -12.82 -3.08 4.55
C GLU A 102 -13.01 -3.00 3.03
N LYS A 103 -12.41 -2.00 2.39
CA LYS A 103 -12.47 -1.83 0.92
C LYS A 103 -11.53 -2.76 0.15
N CYS A 104 -10.50 -3.30 0.79
CA CYS A 104 -9.58 -4.23 0.16
C CYS A 104 -10.27 -5.57 -0.15
N GLN A 105 -9.92 -6.17 -1.29
CA GLN A 105 -10.31 -7.55 -1.63
C GLN A 105 -9.46 -8.57 -0.88
N VAL A 106 -8.19 -8.25 -0.67
CA VAL A 106 -7.23 -9.06 0.08
C VAL A 106 -6.30 -8.13 0.86
N VAL A 107 -5.91 -8.58 2.05
CA VAL A 107 -4.96 -7.89 2.93
C VAL A 107 -3.79 -8.82 3.19
N TYR A 108 -2.63 -8.49 2.65
CA TYR A 108 -1.40 -9.22 2.96
C TYR A 108 -0.78 -8.66 4.24
N ALA A 109 -0.66 -9.49 5.25
CA ALA A 109 0.00 -9.14 6.51
C ALA A 109 1.40 -9.78 6.55
N PRO A 110 2.47 -9.03 6.26
CA PRO A 110 3.82 -9.56 6.35
C PRO A 110 4.20 -9.78 7.82
N ILE A 111 4.55 -11.02 8.15
CA ILE A 111 5.01 -11.40 9.47
C ILE A 111 6.44 -11.96 9.40
N ARG A 112 7.19 -11.75 10.47
CA ARG A 112 8.52 -12.32 10.63
C ARG A 112 8.44 -13.60 11.44
N GLU A 113 9.38 -14.49 11.26
CA GLU A 113 9.52 -15.73 12.04
C GLU A 113 10.12 -15.43 13.43
N ASP A 114 9.43 -14.61 14.21
CA ASP A 114 9.80 -14.31 15.59
C ASP A 114 8.56 -14.23 16.50
N PRO A 115 8.70 -14.50 17.80
CA PRO A 115 7.55 -14.51 18.72
C PRO A 115 6.82 -13.17 18.83
N PHE A 116 7.51 -12.05 18.69
CA PHE A 116 6.89 -10.73 18.79
C PHE A 116 6.00 -10.43 17.60
N SER A 117 6.42 -10.79 16.40
CA SER A 117 5.60 -10.64 15.19
C SER A 117 4.35 -11.51 15.23
N ALA A 118 4.50 -12.74 15.72
CA ALA A 118 3.38 -13.65 15.91
C ALA A 118 2.37 -13.09 16.92
N GLU A 119 2.86 -12.55 18.06
CA GLU A 119 2.00 -12.02 19.11
C GLU A 119 1.29 -10.73 18.65
N LYS A 120 1.97 -9.81 17.97
CA LYS A 120 1.31 -8.61 17.38
C LYS A 120 0.19 -8.99 16.42
N MET A 121 0.40 -10.03 15.62
CA MET A 121 -0.64 -10.48 14.69
C MET A 121 -1.84 -11.06 15.45
N ARG A 122 -1.60 -11.82 16.52
CA ARG A 122 -2.66 -12.37 17.39
C ARG A 122 -3.45 -11.24 18.05
N GLU A 123 -2.78 -10.23 18.62
CA GLU A 123 -3.44 -9.07 19.22
C GLU A 123 -4.30 -8.31 18.21
N PHE A 124 -3.84 -8.19 16.98
CA PHE A 124 -4.60 -7.55 15.92
C PHE A 124 -5.83 -8.37 15.52
N GLU A 125 -5.72 -9.68 15.42
CA GLU A 125 -6.86 -10.57 15.17
C GLU A 125 -7.90 -10.49 16.29
N GLU A 126 -7.48 -10.53 17.56
CA GLU A 126 -8.35 -10.34 18.72
C GLU A 126 -9.05 -8.98 18.72
N TYR A 127 -8.33 -7.93 18.32
CA TYR A 127 -8.93 -6.60 18.15
C TYR A 127 -10.04 -6.62 17.10
N LEU A 128 -9.81 -7.24 15.94
CA LEU A 128 -10.83 -7.34 14.89
C LEU A 128 -12.06 -8.11 15.35
N GLU A 129 -11.88 -9.24 16.04
CA GLU A 129 -12.97 -10.01 16.61
C GLU A 129 -13.77 -9.22 17.65
N THR A 130 -13.07 -8.59 18.61
CA THR A 130 -13.68 -7.82 19.70
C THR A 130 -14.48 -6.63 19.19
N THR A 131 -14.03 -6.02 18.09
CA THR A 131 -14.69 -4.86 17.49
C THR A 131 -15.72 -5.23 16.41
N GLY A 132 -15.93 -6.54 16.17
CA GLY A 132 -16.90 -7.03 15.20
C GLY A 132 -16.46 -6.91 13.74
N ASN A 133 -15.17 -6.71 13.48
CA ASN A 133 -14.59 -6.54 12.13
C ASN A 133 -14.19 -7.88 11.48
N ASN A 134 -14.99 -8.92 11.65
CA ASN A 134 -14.72 -10.27 11.15
C ASN A 134 -14.53 -10.31 9.62
N ALA A 135 -15.26 -9.47 8.90
CA ALA A 135 -15.13 -9.36 7.43
C ALA A 135 -13.73 -8.88 6.99
N VAL A 136 -13.03 -8.11 7.81
CA VAL A 136 -11.63 -7.73 7.58
C VAL A 136 -10.73 -8.91 7.90
N ALA A 137 -10.96 -9.59 9.02
CA ALA A 137 -10.16 -10.75 9.44
C ALA A 137 -10.14 -11.85 8.37
N GLU A 138 -11.27 -12.13 7.71
CA GLU A 138 -11.38 -13.12 6.63
C GLU A 138 -10.55 -12.78 5.39
N LYS A 139 -10.21 -11.52 5.18
CA LYS A 139 -9.40 -11.06 4.03
C LYS A 139 -7.90 -11.11 4.29
N ILE A 140 -7.50 -11.28 5.56
CA ILE A 140 -6.09 -11.25 5.95
C ILE A 140 -5.39 -12.54 5.55
N GLN A 141 -4.32 -12.39 4.80
CA GLN A 141 -3.39 -13.46 4.47
C GLN A 141 -2.04 -13.18 5.11
N LYS A 142 -1.69 -13.98 6.11
CA LYS A 142 -0.38 -13.91 6.74
C LYS A 142 0.68 -14.41 5.75
N ILE A 143 1.69 -13.59 5.48
CA ILE A 143 2.76 -13.94 4.57
C ILE A 143 4.11 -13.87 5.27
N HIS A 144 4.90 -14.93 5.13
CA HIS A 144 6.29 -14.96 5.62
C HIS A 144 7.20 -14.42 4.52
N VAL A 145 7.60 -13.17 4.66
CA VAL A 145 8.45 -12.50 3.67
C VAL A 145 9.87 -13.02 3.80
N PRO A 146 10.51 -13.51 2.71
CA PRO A 146 11.87 -13.99 2.76
C PRO A 146 12.83 -12.87 3.20
N MET A 147 13.76 -13.22 4.08
CA MET A 147 14.81 -12.28 4.49
C MET A 147 15.74 -12.00 3.32
N VAL A 148 15.79 -10.75 2.89
CA VAL A 148 16.82 -10.31 1.94
C VAL A 148 18.15 -10.24 2.72
N THR A 149 18.93 -11.31 2.65
CA THR A 149 20.26 -11.38 3.26
C THR A 149 21.23 -10.62 2.37
N GLY A 150 21.62 -9.43 2.77
CA GLY A 150 22.69 -8.70 2.11
C GLY A 150 22.65 -7.23 2.45
N GLY A 151 23.55 -6.78 3.33
CA GLY A 151 23.78 -5.36 3.60
C GLY A 151 24.45 -4.62 2.43
N ARG A 152 24.26 -5.10 1.21
CA ARG A 152 24.70 -4.40 0.00
C ARG A 152 23.69 -3.35 -0.37
N ARG A 153 24.19 -2.15 -0.67
CA ARG A 153 23.41 -1.11 -1.32
C ARG A 153 22.80 -1.71 -2.59
N MET A 154 21.49 -1.63 -2.75
CA MET A 154 20.82 -2.04 -3.99
C MET A 154 21.20 -1.04 -5.08
N GLU A 155 22.22 -1.39 -5.87
CA GLU A 155 22.73 -0.49 -6.93
C GLU A 155 21.80 -0.42 -8.12
N HIS A 156 21.00 -1.47 -8.32
CA HIS A 156 20.07 -1.61 -9.45
C HIS A 156 18.64 -1.84 -8.97
N PHE A 157 18.21 -1.05 -7.95
CA PHE A 157 16.81 -1.04 -7.53
C PHE A 157 15.92 -0.47 -8.65
N PRO A 158 14.75 -1.06 -8.99
CA PRO A 158 14.10 -2.21 -8.36
C PRO A 158 14.42 -3.57 -9.01
N GLN A 159 15.28 -3.59 -10.04
CA GLN A 159 15.54 -4.81 -10.82
C GLN A 159 16.04 -5.97 -9.97
N GLU A 160 16.88 -5.67 -8.96
CA GLU A 160 17.41 -6.71 -8.05
C GLU A 160 16.29 -7.38 -7.24
N LEU A 161 15.22 -6.65 -6.88
CA LEU A 161 14.06 -7.24 -6.22
C LEU A 161 13.23 -8.10 -7.18
N LEU A 162 13.14 -7.68 -8.45
CA LEU A 162 12.32 -8.40 -9.44
C LEU A 162 12.88 -9.77 -9.81
N TRP A 163 14.20 -9.91 -9.82
CA TRP A 163 14.90 -11.12 -10.29
C TRP A 163 15.50 -11.98 -9.18
N GLY A 164 15.31 -11.59 -7.92
CA GLY A 164 15.76 -12.34 -6.74
C GLY A 164 14.65 -13.12 -6.04
N ASP A 165 14.99 -13.70 -4.88
CA ASP A 165 14.09 -14.51 -4.06
C ASP A 165 12.78 -13.77 -3.71
N MET A 166 12.85 -12.46 -3.50
CA MET A 166 11.66 -11.62 -3.26
C MET A 166 10.73 -11.59 -4.47
N GLY A 167 11.27 -11.45 -5.69
CA GLY A 167 10.47 -11.45 -6.91
C GLY A 167 9.83 -12.82 -7.16
N ASP A 168 10.54 -13.91 -6.90
CA ASP A 168 9.99 -15.26 -7.00
C ASP A 168 8.89 -15.50 -5.96
N PHE A 169 9.09 -15.05 -4.73
CA PHE A 169 8.09 -15.10 -3.67
C PHE A 169 6.82 -14.35 -4.09
N VAL A 170 6.92 -13.10 -4.52
CA VAL A 170 5.77 -12.30 -4.94
C VAL A 170 5.05 -12.93 -6.14
N ARG A 171 5.77 -13.41 -7.14
CA ARG A 171 5.18 -14.14 -8.28
C ARG A 171 4.43 -15.39 -7.85
N SER A 172 4.97 -16.14 -6.90
CA SER A 172 4.31 -17.32 -6.33
C SER A 172 3.01 -16.94 -5.59
N LEU A 173 3.08 -15.90 -4.76
CA LEU A 173 1.94 -15.37 -4.02
C LEU A 173 0.81 -14.94 -4.98
N LEU A 174 1.13 -14.18 -6.02
CA LEU A 174 0.15 -13.69 -6.99
C LEU A 174 -0.43 -14.80 -7.89
N LYS A 175 0.35 -15.84 -8.22
CA LYS A 175 -0.16 -17.00 -8.98
C LYS A 175 -1.28 -17.75 -8.25
N GLY A 176 -1.21 -17.82 -6.93
CA GLY A 176 -2.27 -18.41 -6.10
C GLY A 176 -3.57 -17.60 -6.10
N GLN A 177 -3.54 -16.37 -6.56
CA GLN A 177 -4.63 -15.40 -6.50
C GLN A 177 -5.18 -15.01 -7.89
N ARG A 178 -4.90 -15.80 -8.94
CA ARG A 178 -5.31 -15.47 -10.32
C ARG A 178 -6.79 -15.10 -10.45
N ASN A 179 -7.67 -15.74 -9.70
CA ASN A 179 -9.11 -15.45 -9.73
C ASN A 179 -9.49 -14.03 -9.24
N LEU A 180 -8.58 -13.33 -8.58
CA LEU A 180 -8.81 -11.94 -8.12
C LEU A 180 -8.40 -10.89 -9.17
N TRP A 181 -7.62 -11.29 -10.18
CA TRP A 181 -7.01 -10.39 -11.16
C TRP A 181 -7.64 -10.47 -12.56
N ASP A 182 -8.42 -11.52 -12.82
CA ASP A 182 -9.00 -11.84 -14.14
C ASP A 182 -10.45 -11.33 -14.32
N ASN A 183 -10.95 -10.44 -13.42
CA ASN A 183 -12.28 -9.81 -13.53
C ASN A 183 -12.22 -8.38 -14.02
#